data_d462e88788184e1d8c8de0a2319511fb
#
_entry.id   d462e88788184e1d8c8de0a2319511fb
#
_cell.length_a   1.000
_cell.length_b   1.000
_cell.length_c   1.000
_cell.angle_alpha   90.00
_cell.angle_beta   90.00
_cell.angle_gamma   90.00
#
_symmetry.space_group_name_H-M   'P 1'
#
loop_
_entity.id
_entity.type
_entity.pdbx_description
1 polymer ?
#
loop_
_entity_poly.entity_id
_entity_poly.type
_entity_poly.pdbx_seq_one_letter_code
_entity_poly.pdbx_strand_id
1 'polypeptide(L)'
;MALKTTLKKITMKLFNQVRISSGNRIQLSPNTRLRKCVISIGDSENHIQVEDAQVRRCSITIEGRGNRLIIHKGCNLRGLTIEVLGNDCTLEIGKNVKNTGPGKLSCRERGTRLVIGDNSLLATGITMLTSDGHDIYDSAETRINPAKDIIIGSQVWIGQEAMILKGAHIEDGCVIGARSIVTGKIKAASIAVGNPAKPIRSNITWNERLTY
;
A
#
# COMPACT_ATOMS: atom_id res chain seq x y z
N MET A 1 -19.99 8.91 20.34
CA MET A 1 -19.04 9.53 21.24
C MET A 1 -17.58 9.16 20.98
N ALA A 2 -17.25 7.90 20.71
CA ALA A 2 -15.89 7.42 20.41
C ALA A 2 -15.22 8.09 19.18
N LEU A 3 -15.98 8.36 18.11
CA LEU A 3 -15.45 8.99 16.88
C LEU A 3 -14.92 10.40 17.12
N LYS A 4 -15.65 11.22 17.91
CA LYS A 4 -15.24 12.60 18.25
C LYS A 4 -13.94 12.62 19.10
N THR A 5 -13.76 11.63 19.98
CA THR A 5 -12.57 11.54 20.83
C THR A 5 -11.35 11.09 20.05
N THR A 6 -11.52 10.17 19.08
CA THR A 6 -10.45 9.71 18.18
C THR A 6 -10.02 10.82 17.22
N LEU A 7 -10.98 11.53 16.62
CA LEU A 7 -10.72 12.70 15.76
C LEU A 7 -9.95 13.80 16.50
N LYS A 8 -10.32 14.11 17.76
CA LYS A 8 -9.63 15.10 18.57
C LYS A 8 -8.19 14.71 18.87
N LYS A 9 -7.91 13.41 19.08
CA LYS A 9 -6.54 12.88 19.23
C LYS A 9 -5.73 12.96 17.94
N ILE A 10 -6.34 12.73 16.77
CA ILE A 10 -5.68 12.79 15.46
C ILE A 10 -5.32 14.23 15.10
N THR A 11 -6.24 15.18 15.28
CA THR A 11 -6.04 16.59 14.92
C THR A 11 -5.10 17.33 15.89
N MET A 12 -5.11 17.00 17.16
CA MET A 12 -4.26 17.66 18.17
C MET A 12 -2.80 17.20 18.18
N LYS A 13 -2.49 16.02 17.61
CA LYS A 13 -1.11 15.54 17.53
C LYS A 13 -0.53 15.86 16.15
N LEU A 14 0.16 17.03 16.05
CA LEU A 14 1.22 17.24 15.08
C LEU A 14 0.78 17.61 13.65
N PHE A 15 -0.04 18.66 13.49
CA PHE A 15 -0.25 19.29 12.17
C PHE A 15 -0.83 18.34 11.08
N ASN A 16 -1.70 17.42 11.44
CA ASN A 16 -2.43 16.61 10.47
C ASN A 16 -3.68 17.36 9.99
N GLN A 17 -3.98 17.22 8.69
CA GLN A 17 -5.25 17.64 8.12
C GLN A 17 -6.15 16.41 7.99
N VAL A 18 -7.31 16.41 8.64
CA VAL A 18 -8.18 15.25 8.70
C VAL A 18 -9.61 15.64 8.35
N ARG A 19 -10.16 14.99 7.31
CA ARG A 19 -11.55 15.10 6.89
C ARG A 19 -12.15 13.70 6.84
N ILE A 20 -13.19 13.43 7.61
CA ILE A 20 -13.81 12.11 7.72
C ILE A 20 -15.32 12.26 7.71
N SER A 21 -15.98 11.60 6.77
CA SER A 21 -17.44 11.50 6.71
C SER A 21 -17.99 10.62 7.83
N SER A 22 -19.25 10.77 8.17
CA SER A 22 -19.93 9.94 9.18
C SER A 22 -20.03 8.46 8.73
N GLY A 23 -20.23 7.55 9.69
CA GLY A 23 -20.38 6.13 9.39
C GLY A 23 -19.07 5.35 9.16
N ASN A 24 -17.92 6.00 9.25
CA ASN A 24 -16.62 5.35 9.13
C ASN A 24 -16.04 4.96 10.50
N ARG A 25 -15.31 3.84 10.55
CA ARG A 25 -14.65 3.34 11.76
C ARG A 25 -13.15 3.53 11.68
N ILE A 26 -12.58 4.24 12.68
CA ILE A 26 -11.14 4.47 12.76
C ILE A 26 -10.62 3.95 14.10
N GLN A 27 -9.64 3.07 14.04
CA GLN A 27 -8.96 2.48 15.19
C GLN A 27 -7.48 2.79 15.13
N LEU A 28 -6.98 3.50 16.13
CA LEU A 28 -5.56 3.80 16.29
C LEU A 28 -5.08 3.21 17.60
N SER A 29 -4.03 2.42 17.56
CA SER A 29 -3.36 1.93 18.78
C SER A 29 -2.69 3.08 19.56
N PRO A 30 -2.49 2.95 20.86
CA PRO A 30 -2.01 4.05 21.72
C PRO A 30 -0.67 4.67 21.30
N ASN A 31 0.24 3.86 20.76
CA ASN A 31 1.58 4.31 20.36
C ASN A 31 1.66 4.72 18.86
N THR A 32 0.54 4.70 18.14
CA THR A 32 0.48 5.18 16.76
C THR A 32 0.84 6.66 16.68
N ARG A 33 1.75 7.00 15.76
CA ARG A 33 2.21 8.37 15.52
C ARG A 33 1.93 8.81 14.09
N LEU A 34 0.91 9.66 13.94
CA LEU A 34 0.61 10.33 12.66
C LEU A 34 1.20 11.75 12.71
N ARG A 35 2.05 12.12 11.73
CA ARG A 35 2.69 13.44 11.71
C ARG A 35 2.70 14.05 10.31
N LYS A 36 2.13 15.25 10.16
CA LYS A 36 2.03 15.99 8.90
C LYS A 36 1.36 15.18 7.81
N CYS A 37 0.32 14.42 8.16
CA CYS A 37 -0.47 13.63 7.22
C CYS A 37 -1.72 14.40 6.77
N VAL A 38 -2.14 14.16 5.54
CA VAL A 38 -3.44 14.57 5.00
C VAL A 38 -4.31 13.31 4.90
N ILE A 39 -5.45 13.29 5.56
CA ILE A 39 -6.33 12.12 5.61
C ILE A 39 -7.72 12.55 5.19
N SER A 40 -8.23 11.99 4.10
CA SER A 40 -9.58 12.21 3.59
C SER A 40 -10.30 10.87 3.47
N ILE A 41 -11.41 10.72 4.19
CA ILE A 41 -12.22 9.51 4.15
C ILE A 41 -13.65 9.95 3.82
N GLY A 42 -14.05 9.67 2.59
CA GLY A 42 -15.40 9.90 2.07
C GLY A 42 -16.35 8.76 2.40
N ASP A 43 -17.60 8.91 1.95
CA ASP A 43 -18.67 7.92 2.07
C ASP A 43 -18.82 7.29 3.47
N SER A 44 -19.10 5.97 3.54
CA SER A 44 -19.39 5.32 4.82
C SER A 44 -18.92 3.87 4.85
N GLU A 45 -19.03 3.24 6.04
CA GLU A 45 -18.71 1.84 6.27
C GLU A 45 -17.23 1.47 6.05
N ASN A 46 -16.35 2.46 5.89
CA ASN A 46 -14.93 2.22 5.74
C ASN A 46 -14.30 1.96 7.11
N HIS A 47 -13.34 1.03 7.13
CA HIS A 47 -12.62 0.64 8.34
C HIS A 47 -11.13 0.91 8.20
N ILE A 48 -10.61 1.81 9.00
CA ILE A 48 -9.21 2.18 9.05
C ILE A 48 -8.63 1.72 10.39
N GLN A 49 -7.61 0.88 10.32
CA GLN A 49 -6.88 0.39 11.49
C GLN A 49 -5.40 0.70 11.35
N VAL A 50 -4.84 1.39 12.33
CA VAL A 50 -3.39 1.64 12.38
C VAL A 50 -2.89 1.21 13.76
N GLU A 51 -2.11 0.16 13.76
CA GLU A 51 -1.45 -0.35 14.96
C GLU A 51 -0.14 0.40 15.19
N ASP A 52 0.37 0.41 16.40
CA ASP A 52 1.61 1.05 16.86
C ASP A 52 2.66 1.29 15.74
N ALA A 53 2.37 2.24 14.85
CA ALA A 53 3.13 2.56 13.65
C ALA A 53 3.49 4.04 13.59
N GLN A 54 4.52 4.37 12.83
CA GLN A 54 4.91 5.73 12.50
C GLN A 54 4.53 6.05 11.06
N VAL A 55 3.61 7.00 10.86
CA VAL A 55 3.15 7.45 9.55
C VAL A 55 3.39 8.96 9.44
N ARG A 56 4.26 9.37 8.51
CA ARG A 56 4.73 10.75 8.42
C ARG A 56 4.63 11.30 7.01
N ARG A 57 4.07 12.50 6.85
CA ARG A 57 3.94 13.20 5.57
C ARG A 57 3.24 12.35 4.50
N CYS A 58 2.33 11.47 4.92
CA CYS A 58 1.54 10.64 4.00
C CYS A 58 0.22 11.32 3.66
N SER A 59 -0.24 11.10 2.43
CA SER A 59 -1.59 11.42 2.00
C SER A 59 -2.40 10.13 1.95
N ILE A 60 -3.54 10.08 2.64
CA ILE A 60 -4.41 8.91 2.69
C ILE A 60 -5.79 9.35 2.21
N THR A 61 -6.25 8.76 1.11
CA THR A 61 -7.56 9.01 0.54
C THR A 61 -8.34 7.71 0.44
N ILE A 62 -9.54 7.68 1.01
CA ILE A 62 -10.46 6.55 0.92
C ILE A 62 -11.78 7.08 0.41
N GLU A 63 -12.28 6.54 -0.71
CA GLU A 63 -13.56 6.90 -1.34
C GLU A 63 -14.32 5.63 -1.70
N GLY A 64 -15.65 5.66 -1.55
CA GLY A 64 -16.55 4.52 -1.68
C GLY A 64 -16.86 3.86 -0.34
N ARG A 65 -17.49 2.69 -0.37
CA ARG A 65 -18.06 2.03 0.82
C ARG A 65 -17.39 0.71 1.13
N GLY A 66 -17.36 0.34 2.41
CA GLY A 66 -16.88 -0.97 2.86
C GLY A 66 -15.37 -1.18 2.72
N ASN A 67 -14.60 -0.13 2.42
CA ASN A 67 -13.17 -0.25 2.20
C ASN A 67 -12.40 -0.46 3.52
N ARG A 68 -11.26 -1.12 3.42
CA ARG A 68 -10.38 -1.42 4.56
C ARG A 68 -8.96 -0.93 4.29
N LEU A 69 -8.44 -0.14 5.22
CA LEU A 69 -7.02 0.19 5.29
C LEU A 69 -6.47 -0.32 6.61
N ILE A 70 -5.49 -1.23 6.55
CA ILE A 70 -4.87 -1.82 7.72
C ILE A 70 -3.37 -1.58 7.65
N ILE A 71 -2.81 -0.95 8.68
CA ILE A 71 -1.37 -0.73 8.84
C ILE A 71 -0.97 -1.40 10.15
N HIS A 72 -0.20 -2.47 10.06
CA HIS A 72 0.21 -3.24 11.22
C HIS A 72 1.36 -2.60 11.99
N LYS A 73 1.61 -3.11 13.19
CA LYS A 73 2.59 -2.60 14.14
C LYS A 73 4.01 -2.58 13.57
N GLY A 74 4.81 -1.63 14.06
CA GLY A 74 6.22 -1.52 13.71
C GLY A 74 6.48 -0.85 12.36
N CYS A 75 5.43 -0.53 11.59
CA CYS A 75 5.60 0.17 10.31
C CYS A 75 6.22 1.56 10.50
N ASN A 76 7.10 1.93 9.55
CA ASN A 76 7.69 3.25 9.46
C ASN A 76 7.50 3.82 8.05
N LEU A 77 6.39 4.52 7.85
CA LEU A 77 5.94 5.00 6.54
C LEU A 77 6.16 6.51 6.42
N ARG A 78 6.71 6.93 5.26
CA ARG A 78 7.04 8.33 5.01
C ARG A 78 6.75 8.76 3.58
N GLY A 79 5.93 9.80 3.42
CA GLY A 79 5.69 10.44 2.12
C GLY A 79 4.87 9.60 1.14
N LEU A 80 4.20 8.55 1.60
CA LEU A 80 3.36 7.73 0.74
C LEU A 80 2.04 8.44 0.42
N THR A 81 1.61 8.31 -0.83
CA THR A 81 0.24 8.51 -1.25
C THR A 81 -0.47 7.16 -1.22
N ILE A 82 -1.44 7.01 -0.33
CA ILE A 82 -2.23 5.80 -0.14
C ILE A 82 -3.65 6.10 -0.59
N GLU A 83 -4.11 5.38 -1.60
CA GLU A 83 -5.46 5.52 -2.16
C GLU A 83 -6.20 4.18 -2.07
N VAL A 84 -7.42 4.21 -1.53
CA VAL A 84 -8.36 3.09 -1.57
C VAL A 84 -9.65 3.63 -2.18
N LEU A 85 -9.84 3.39 -3.48
CA LEU A 85 -10.86 4.05 -4.29
C LEU A 85 -11.75 3.01 -4.98
N GLY A 86 -12.94 2.81 -4.43
CA GLY A 86 -13.92 1.84 -4.90
C GLY A 86 -14.78 1.33 -3.74
N ASN A 87 -15.38 0.15 -3.90
CA ASN A 87 -16.16 -0.47 -2.84
C ASN A 87 -15.52 -1.81 -2.45
N ASP A 88 -15.53 -2.12 -1.15
CA ASP A 88 -15.03 -3.39 -0.61
C ASP A 88 -13.55 -3.67 -0.92
N CYS A 89 -12.76 -2.63 -1.19
CA CYS A 89 -11.33 -2.73 -1.43
C CYS A 89 -10.56 -2.90 -0.12
N THR A 90 -9.43 -3.62 -0.18
CA THR A 90 -8.56 -3.80 0.99
C THR A 90 -7.12 -3.44 0.67
N LEU A 91 -6.55 -2.49 1.40
CA LEU A 91 -5.13 -2.19 1.39
C LEU A 91 -4.56 -2.57 2.76
N GLU A 92 -3.63 -3.52 2.77
CA GLU A 92 -3.03 -4.02 3.99
C GLU A 92 -1.50 -3.94 3.92
N ILE A 93 -0.91 -3.34 4.96
CA ILE A 93 0.54 -3.21 5.13
C ILE A 93 0.94 -3.99 6.37
N GLY A 94 1.68 -5.06 6.17
CA GLY A 94 2.14 -5.98 7.20
C GLY A 94 3.06 -5.36 8.24
N LYS A 95 3.46 -6.14 9.21
CA LYS A 95 4.28 -5.70 10.34
C LYS A 95 5.68 -5.26 9.89
N ASN A 96 6.22 -4.24 10.55
CA ASN A 96 7.60 -3.77 10.36
C ASN A 96 7.93 -3.34 8.90
N VAL A 97 6.92 -3.08 8.08
CA VAL A 97 7.17 -2.56 6.73
C VAL A 97 7.74 -1.14 6.84
N LYS A 98 8.80 -0.89 6.07
CA LYS A 98 9.46 0.41 6.01
C LYS A 98 9.51 0.92 4.58
N ASN A 99 9.44 2.24 4.42
CA ASN A 99 9.79 2.86 3.15
C ASN A 99 10.79 3.99 3.33
N THR A 100 11.64 4.20 2.31
CA THR A 100 12.74 5.16 2.41
C THR A 100 12.38 6.56 1.92
N GLY A 101 11.28 6.73 1.17
CA GLY A 101 10.85 8.03 0.63
C GLY A 101 9.47 7.98 -0.02
N PRO A 102 9.09 9.03 -0.76
CA PRO A 102 7.79 9.10 -1.41
C PRO A 102 7.50 7.90 -2.32
N GLY A 103 6.22 7.57 -2.46
CA GLY A 103 5.72 6.51 -3.33
C GLY A 103 4.20 6.51 -3.37
N LYS A 104 3.62 5.63 -4.18
CA LYS A 104 2.18 5.53 -4.35
C LYS A 104 1.69 4.10 -4.21
N LEU A 105 0.67 3.90 -3.35
CA LEU A 105 -0.08 2.66 -3.19
C LEU A 105 -1.53 2.95 -3.54
N SER A 106 -2.05 2.38 -4.62
CA SER A 106 -3.40 2.63 -5.10
C SER A 106 -4.16 1.32 -5.30
N CYS A 107 -5.13 1.08 -4.42
CA CYS A 107 -6.06 -0.04 -4.48
C CYS A 107 -7.39 0.47 -5.00
N ARG A 108 -7.78 0.05 -6.20
CA ARG A 108 -8.95 0.57 -6.92
C ARG A 108 -9.82 -0.53 -7.49
N GLU A 109 -11.06 -0.18 -7.74
CA GLU A 109 -12.17 -0.99 -8.22
C GLU A 109 -12.69 -1.97 -7.15
N ARG A 110 -13.91 -2.46 -7.35
CA ARG A 110 -14.63 -3.25 -6.36
C ARG A 110 -13.88 -4.54 -5.99
N GLY A 111 -13.72 -4.77 -4.69
CA GLY A 111 -13.24 -6.02 -4.12
C GLY A 111 -11.75 -6.29 -4.30
N THR A 112 -10.98 -5.34 -4.87
CA THR A 112 -9.55 -5.55 -5.08
C THR A 112 -8.75 -5.48 -3.78
N ARG A 113 -7.60 -6.14 -3.78
CA ARG A 113 -6.68 -6.19 -2.65
C ARG A 113 -5.29 -5.75 -3.06
N LEU A 114 -4.67 -4.93 -2.22
CA LEU A 114 -3.23 -4.65 -2.25
C LEU A 114 -2.66 -5.04 -0.89
N VAL A 115 -1.87 -6.09 -0.87
CA VAL A 115 -1.30 -6.65 0.36
C VAL A 115 0.22 -6.62 0.29
N ILE A 116 0.85 -6.10 1.35
CA ILE A 116 2.30 -6.09 1.52
C ILE A 116 2.62 -6.87 2.79
N GLY A 117 3.37 -7.96 2.66
CA GLY A 117 3.76 -8.82 3.77
C GLY A 117 4.78 -8.19 4.72
N ASP A 118 4.95 -8.86 5.85
CA ASP A 118 5.78 -8.41 6.98
C ASP A 118 7.24 -8.17 6.59
N ASN A 119 7.92 -7.26 7.29
CA ASN A 119 9.35 -6.97 7.19
C ASN A 119 9.82 -6.57 5.77
N SER A 120 8.92 -6.07 4.93
CA SER A 120 9.27 -5.63 3.58
C SER A 120 9.82 -4.20 3.57
N LEU A 121 10.72 -3.93 2.61
CA LEU A 121 11.37 -2.64 2.41
C LEU A 121 10.98 -2.05 1.06
N LEU A 122 10.41 -0.86 1.08
CA LEU A 122 9.99 -0.12 -0.11
C LEU A 122 10.93 1.06 -0.33
N ALA A 123 11.65 1.09 -1.44
CA ALA A 123 12.50 2.23 -1.78
C ALA A 123 11.67 3.43 -2.25
N THR A 124 12.35 4.55 -2.45
CA THR A 124 11.74 5.79 -2.94
C THR A 124 11.16 5.63 -4.35
N GLY A 125 10.05 6.30 -4.63
CA GLY A 125 9.47 6.40 -5.97
C GLY A 125 8.65 5.18 -6.41
N ILE A 126 8.44 4.19 -5.52
CA ILE A 126 7.68 3.00 -5.89
C ILE A 126 6.22 3.36 -6.22
N THR A 127 5.64 2.62 -7.14
CA THR A 127 4.24 2.75 -7.53
C THR A 127 3.58 1.38 -7.59
N MET A 128 2.43 1.22 -6.91
CA MET A 128 1.63 -0.01 -6.92
C MET A 128 0.21 0.33 -7.33
N LEU A 129 -0.31 -0.30 -8.40
CA LEU A 129 -1.62 0.01 -8.98
C LEU A 129 -2.40 -1.28 -9.26
N THR A 130 -3.55 -1.48 -8.59
CA THR A 130 -4.44 -2.64 -8.84
C THR A 130 -5.32 -2.46 -10.09
N SER A 131 -5.35 -1.27 -10.68
CA SER A 131 -6.20 -0.90 -11.82
C SER A 131 -5.46 0.03 -12.77
N ASP A 132 -5.84 -0.01 -14.05
CA ASP A 132 -5.37 0.92 -15.08
C ASP A 132 -6.08 2.29 -14.99
N GLY A 133 -7.16 2.38 -14.22
CA GLY A 133 -7.94 3.63 -14.03
C GLY A 133 -8.99 3.91 -15.10
N HIS A 134 -8.85 3.35 -16.30
CA HIS A 134 -9.81 3.50 -17.40
C HIS A 134 -10.11 2.14 -18.03
N ASP A 135 -11.34 1.98 -18.52
CA ASP A 135 -11.77 0.75 -19.15
C ASP A 135 -11.21 0.64 -20.57
N ILE A 136 -10.78 -0.56 -20.95
CA ILE A 136 -10.38 -0.93 -22.31
C ILE A 136 -11.32 -2.03 -22.78
N TYR A 137 -11.91 -1.84 -23.97
CA TYR A 137 -12.85 -2.77 -24.55
C TYR A 137 -12.26 -3.42 -25.80
N ASP A 138 -12.66 -4.64 -26.05
CA ASP A 138 -12.40 -5.32 -27.34
C ASP A 138 -13.44 -4.92 -28.40
N SER A 139 -13.35 -5.51 -29.57
CA SER A 139 -14.28 -5.25 -30.69
C SER A 139 -15.71 -5.74 -30.44
N ALA A 140 -15.92 -6.59 -29.43
CA ALA A 140 -17.23 -7.06 -28.97
C ALA A 140 -17.78 -6.26 -27.79
N GLU A 141 -17.22 -5.07 -27.52
CA GLU A 141 -17.56 -4.21 -26.40
C GLU A 141 -17.42 -4.87 -25.01
N THR A 142 -16.58 -5.90 -24.92
CA THR A 142 -16.29 -6.56 -23.65
C THR A 142 -15.08 -5.91 -23.00
N ARG A 143 -15.20 -5.50 -21.73
CA ARG A 143 -14.07 -4.95 -20.99
C ARG A 143 -12.98 -6.01 -20.78
N ILE A 144 -11.77 -5.74 -21.28
CA ILE A 144 -10.65 -6.69 -21.28
C ILE A 144 -9.60 -6.41 -20.19
N ASN A 145 -9.69 -5.31 -19.47
CA ASN A 145 -8.68 -4.89 -18.47
C ASN A 145 -9.20 -4.73 -17.04
N PRO A 146 -9.96 -5.69 -16.50
CA PRO A 146 -10.43 -5.55 -15.11
C PRO A 146 -9.25 -5.42 -14.13
N ALA A 147 -9.51 -4.77 -13.00
CA ALA A 147 -8.55 -4.69 -11.92
C ALA A 147 -8.20 -6.09 -11.38
N LYS A 148 -6.99 -6.23 -10.83
CA LYS A 148 -6.51 -7.47 -10.21
C LYS A 148 -5.75 -7.14 -8.94
N ASP A 149 -5.77 -8.07 -7.99
CA ASP A 149 -5.02 -7.98 -6.76
C ASP A 149 -3.52 -7.81 -7.00
N ILE A 150 -2.87 -7.13 -6.05
CA ILE A 150 -1.42 -7.13 -5.88
C ILE A 150 -1.12 -7.79 -4.55
N ILE A 151 -0.34 -8.87 -4.58
CA ILE A 151 0.05 -9.60 -3.39
C ILE A 151 1.58 -9.63 -3.32
N ILE A 152 2.11 -9.05 -2.25
CA ILE A 152 3.54 -9.04 -1.95
C ILE A 152 3.74 -9.82 -0.67
N GLY A 153 4.61 -10.82 -0.70
CA GLY A 153 4.98 -11.63 0.43
C GLY A 153 5.78 -10.90 1.49
N SER A 154 6.25 -11.64 2.45
CA SER A 154 7.07 -11.13 3.54
C SER A 154 8.54 -11.00 3.14
N GLN A 155 9.26 -10.08 3.79
CA GLN A 155 10.69 -9.86 3.54
C GLN A 155 10.98 -9.59 2.05
N VAL A 156 10.19 -8.76 1.39
CA VAL A 156 10.39 -8.35 0.00
C VAL A 156 11.03 -6.97 -0.05
N TRP A 157 12.10 -6.84 -0.83
CA TRP A 157 12.72 -5.55 -1.10
C TRP A 157 12.31 -5.04 -2.48
N ILE A 158 11.57 -3.94 -2.52
CA ILE A 158 11.17 -3.25 -3.76
C ILE A 158 12.14 -2.10 -4.00
N GLY A 159 12.91 -2.19 -5.08
CA GLY A 159 13.91 -1.20 -5.49
C GLY A 159 13.31 0.14 -5.92
N GLN A 160 14.16 1.15 -5.99
CA GLN A 160 13.79 2.53 -6.32
C GLN A 160 13.06 2.63 -7.66
N GLU A 161 11.98 3.41 -7.69
CA GLU A 161 11.17 3.68 -8.89
C GLU A 161 10.57 2.42 -9.54
N ALA A 162 10.53 1.29 -8.83
CA ALA A 162 9.87 0.10 -9.35
C ALA A 162 8.34 0.28 -9.40
N MET A 163 7.70 -0.30 -10.42
CA MET A 163 6.25 -0.33 -10.58
C MET A 163 5.74 -1.75 -10.41
N ILE A 164 4.74 -1.90 -9.54
CA ILE A 164 4.05 -3.16 -9.30
C ILE A 164 2.61 -2.98 -9.80
N LEU A 165 2.26 -3.67 -10.85
CA LEU A 165 0.99 -3.49 -11.53
C LEU A 165 0.01 -4.63 -11.20
N LYS A 166 -1.24 -4.42 -11.52
CA LYS A 166 -2.34 -5.35 -11.29
C LYS A 166 -1.99 -6.79 -11.69
N GLY A 167 -2.33 -7.74 -10.82
CA GLY A 167 -2.05 -9.16 -11.01
C GLY A 167 -0.62 -9.57 -10.59
N ALA A 168 0.19 -8.65 -10.09
CA ALA A 168 1.51 -9.01 -9.57
C ALA A 168 1.38 -9.83 -8.28
N HIS A 169 2.14 -10.93 -8.23
CA HIS A 169 2.28 -11.78 -7.05
C HIS A 169 3.76 -12.03 -6.80
N ILE A 170 4.33 -11.35 -5.83
CA ILE A 170 5.73 -11.46 -5.43
C ILE A 170 5.79 -12.30 -4.16
N GLU A 171 6.41 -13.48 -4.23
CA GLU A 171 6.53 -14.37 -3.08
C GLU A 171 7.64 -13.89 -2.12
N ASP A 172 7.74 -14.54 -0.97
CA ASP A 172 8.63 -14.15 0.14
C ASP A 172 10.11 -14.06 -0.24
N GLY A 173 10.83 -13.16 0.41
CA GLY A 173 12.28 -13.03 0.32
C GLY A 173 12.81 -12.51 -1.01
N CYS A 174 11.94 -11.96 -1.88
CA CYS A 174 12.34 -11.44 -3.18
C CYS A 174 13.00 -10.07 -3.11
N VAL A 175 13.80 -9.77 -4.13
CA VAL A 175 14.33 -8.44 -4.43
C VAL A 175 13.87 -8.02 -5.82
N ILE A 176 13.17 -6.91 -5.92
CA ILE A 176 12.80 -6.29 -7.20
C ILE A 176 13.78 -5.15 -7.48
N GLY A 177 14.51 -5.23 -8.59
CA GLY A 177 15.49 -4.22 -8.95
C GLY A 177 14.86 -2.85 -9.24
N ALA A 178 15.68 -1.81 -9.13
CA ALA A 178 15.23 -0.44 -9.40
C ALA A 178 14.67 -0.31 -10.83
N ARG A 179 13.61 0.52 -10.99
CA ARG A 179 12.93 0.79 -12.27
C ARG A 179 12.34 -0.44 -12.97
N SER A 180 12.18 -1.55 -12.26
CA SER A 180 11.54 -2.74 -12.81
C SER A 180 10.03 -2.62 -12.81
N ILE A 181 9.36 -3.26 -13.77
CA ILE A 181 7.89 -3.31 -13.86
C ILE A 181 7.42 -4.75 -13.67
N VAL A 182 6.76 -5.02 -12.55
CA VAL A 182 6.22 -6.35 -12.24
C VAL A 182 4.75 -6.41 -12.61
N THR A 183 4.40 -7.36 -13.48
CA THR A 183 3.01 -7.58 -13.96
C THR A 183 2.51 -9.00 -13.72
N GLY A 184 3.32 -9.86 -13.09
CA GLY A 184 3.00 -11.27 -12.89
C GLY A 184 3.69 -11.86 -11.67
N LYS A 185 3.81 -13.19 -11.66
CA LYS A 185 4.35 -13.92 -10.51
C LYS A 185 5.88 -13.92 -10.50
N ILE A 186 6.45 -13.59 -9.33
CA ILE A 186 7.88 -13.74 -9.00
C ILE A 186 7.98 -14.77 -7.87
N LYS A 187 8.71 -15.85 -8.12
CA LYS A 187 8.90 -16.93 -7.14
C LYS A 187 9.80 -16.48 -5.99
N ALA A 188 9.58 -17.09 -4.83
CA ALA A 188 10.30 -16.80 -3.59
C ALA A 188 11.83 -16.79 -3.74
N ALA A 189 12.49 -16.03 -2.87
CA ALA A 189 13.94 -15.95 -2.78
C ALA A 189 14.63 -15.66 -4.12
N SER A 190 14.04 -14.75 -4.93
CA SER A 190 14.55 -14.40 -6.25
C SER A 190 14.85 -12.92 -6.39
N ILE A 191 15.85 -12.59 -7.22
CA ILE A 191 16.05 -11.23 -7.75
C ILE A 191 15.38 -11.14 -9.11
N ALA A 192 14.47 -10.20 -9.28
CA ALA A 192 13.83 -9.92 -10.56
C ALA A 192 14.07 -8.47 -11.00
N VAL A 193 14.37 -8.28 -12.29
CA VAL A 193 14.67 -6.96 -12.87
C VAL A 193 14.08 -6.83 -14.27
N GLY A 194 13.91 -5.59 -14.70
CA GLY A 194 13.56 -5.26 -16.09
C GLY A 194 12.09 -4.86 -16.29
N ASN A 195 11.71 -4.66 -17.55
CA ASN A 195 10.36 -4.31 -18.00
C ASN A 195 9.96 -5.22 -19.19
N PRO A 196 9.10 -6.22 -19.01
CA PRO A 196 8.59 -6.71 -17.71
C PRO A 196 9.70 -7.38 -16.87
N ALA A 197 9.57 -7.30 -15.55
CA ALA A 197 10.55 -7.89 -14.63
C ALA A 197 10.62 -9.41 -14.79
N LYS A 198 11.85 -9.93 -14.89
CA LYS A 198 12.13 -11.37 -14.99
C LYS A 198 13.13 -11.77 -13.90
N PRO A 199 12.99 -12.96 -13.32
CA PRO A 199 13.99 -13.50 -12.40
C PRO A 199 15.35 -13.64 -13.10
N ILE A 200 16.40 -13.08 -12.47
CA ILE A 200 17.80 -13.22 -12.93
C ILE A 200 18.64 -14.05 -11.98
N ARG A 201 18.18 -14.26 -10.75
CA ARG A 201 18.83 -15.06 -9.73
C ARG A 201 17.79 -15.63 -8.77
N SER A 202 17.98 -16.83 -8.31
CA SER A 202 17.17 -17.49 -7.28
C SER A 202 18.04 -17.96 -6.11
N ASN A 203 17.40 -18.47 -5.05
CA ASN A 203 18.04 -18.93 -3.81
C ASN A 203 18.88 -17.82 -3.14
N ILE A 204 18.33 -16.62 -3.07
CA ILE A 204 18.95 -15.49 -2.39
C ILE A 204 18.34 -15.25 -1.00
N THR A 205 19.09 -14.56 -0.19
CA THR A 205 18.60 -13.88 1.01
C THR A 205 19.09 -12.44 0.99
N TRP A 206 18.36 -11.55 1.67
CA TRP A 206 18.78 -10.16 1.83
C TRP A 206 18.44 -9.67 3.26
N ASN A 207 19.09 -8.63 3.70
CA ASN A 207 18.76 -7.95 4.94
C ASN A 207 18.79 -6.43 4.75
N GLU A 208 18.15 -5.70 5.66
CA GLU A 208 18.06 -4.24 5.58
C GLU A 208 19.31 -3.48 6.07
N ARG A 209 20.34 -4.20 6.50
CA ARG A 209 21.58 -3.57 6.99
C ARG A 209 22.28 -2.86 5.84
N LEU A 210 22.57 -1.58 6.04
CA LEU A 210 23.34 -0.81 5.05
C LEU A 210 24.78 -1.32 4.99
N THR A 211 25.30 -1.40 3.76
CA THR A 211 26.73 -1.68 3.47
C THR A 211 27.46 -0.35 3.33
N TYR A 212 28.58 -0.22 4.02
CA TYR A 212 29.48 0.95 3.96
C TYR A 212 30.87 0.48 3.55
#